data_1df8db8a8d7e46e5f95505464e6dd55e
#
_entry.id   1df8db8a8d7e46e5f95505464e6dd55e
#
_cell.length_a   1.000
_cell.length_b   1.000
_cell.length_c   1.000
_cell.angle_alpha   90.00
_cell.angle_beta   90.00
_cell.angle_gamma   90.00
#
_symmetry.space_group_name_H-M   'P 1'
#
loop_
_entity.id
_entity.type
_entity.pdbx_description
1 polymer ?
#
loop_
_entity_poly.entity_id
_entity_poly.type
_entity_poly.pdbx_seq_one_letter_code
_entity_poly.pdbx_strand_id
1 'polypeptide(L)'
;MTGYEALRQAAAFMDVSGRGRIRATGEDRKRLLHAMTTNHVEQMQPGETLYAFFLNAQGRILADVWIRCAEDHLLLDVEPEQRRKVYEHLDRYIIADDVALEDVTEATAEIAVEGPQSDSAPRFGLVLAGGLTGQPGFRMVVPAADKASVLEALRAAGVVEASPEEARTVRIENGVPRYGEDITEAHLVHETQQLHAVHFNKGCYLGQEIVERVRARGQVHRKLYPLRIETTLPPPAGEKVFSGGEEAGVITSAAWSPAQGCVRALAYLRKLDRLSVAGAPAQLVQH
;
A
#
# COMPACT_ATOMS: atom_id res chain seq x y z
N MET A 1 -12.03 -24.11 3.80
CA MET A 1 -10.91 -23.22 3.46
C MET A 1 -11.17 -21.90 4.14
N THR A 2 -10.21 -21.41 4.94
CA THR A 2 -10.27 -20.08 5.58
C THR A 2 -9.94 -18.98 4.54
N GLY A 3 -10.21 -17.73 4.86
CA GLY A 3 -9.79 -16.60 4.02
C GLY A 3 -8.27 -16.53 3.86
N TYR A 4 -7.53 -16.82 4.94
CA TYR A 4 -6.07 -16.93 4.91
C TYR A 4 -5.57 -17.98 3.91
N GLU A 5 -6.14 -19.19 3.95
CA GLU A 5 -5.79 -20.26 3.01
C GLU A 5 -6.15 -19.88 1.57
N ALA A 6 -7.32 -19.25 1.37
CA ALA A 6 -7.79 -18.83 0.05
C ALA A 6 -6.90 -17.74 -0.55
N LEU A 7 -6.45 -16.75 0.22
CA LEU A 7 -5.47 -15.74 -0.21
C LEU A 7 -4.17 -16.36 -0.70
N ARG A 8 -3.75 -17.50 -0.14
CA ARG A 8 -2.47 -18.14 -0.45
C ARG A 8 -2.54 -19.20 -1.54
N GLN A 9 -3.71 -19.85 -1.74
CA GLN A 9 -3.80 -21.05 -2.57
C GLN A 9 -4.93 -21.01 -3.61
N ALA A 10 -5.88 -20.08 -3.47
CA ALA A 10 -7.06 -19.97 -4.31
C ALA A 10 -7.36 -18.51 -4.67
N ALA A 11 -8.57 -18.05 -4.39
CA ALA A 11 -8.98 -16.65 -4.45
C ALA A 11 -9.81 -16.29 -3.22
N ALA A 12 -9.53 -15.14 -2.64
CA ALA A 12 -10.33 -14.55 -1.56
C ALA A 12 -10.72 -13.12 -1.91
N PHE A 13 -11.88 -12.69 -1.40
CA PHE A 13 -12.28 -11.30 -1.48
C PHE A 13 -12.27 -10.63 -0.10
N MET A 14 -12.07 -9.32 -0.10
CA MET A 14 -12.09 -8.46 1.09
C MET A 14 -12.93 -7.23 0.78
N ASP A 15 -13.83 -6.88 1.68
CA ASP A 15 -14.50 -5.58 1.64
C ASP A 15 -13.55 -4.51 2.19
N VAL A 16 -13.04 -3.67 1.29
CA VAL A 16 -12.13 -2.58 1.61
C VAL A 16 -12.78 -1.21 1.37
N SER A 17 -14.12 -1.15 1.43
CA SER A 17 -14.90 0.06 1.18
C SER A 17 -14.59 1.22 2.14
N GLY A 18 -13.91 0.96 3.26
CA GLY A 18 -13.41 2.00 4.15
C GLY A 18 -12.28 2.85 3.57
N ARG A 19 -11.57 2.39 2.54
CA ARG A 19 -10.50 3.15 1.89
C ARG A 19 -11.06 4.44 1.29
N GLY A 20 -10.23 5.49 1.27
CA GLY A 20 -10.62 6.77 0.70
C GLY A 20 -10.54 6.76 -0.82
N ARG A 21 -11.59 7.21 -1.50
CA ARG A 21 -11.65 7.31 -2.96
C ARG A 21 -11.94 8.73 -3.37
N ILE A 22 -10.96 9.37 -4.04
CA ILE A 22 -11.05 10.74 -4.53
C ILE A 22 -11.04 10.69 -6.06
N ARG A 23 -12.08 11.22 -6.69
CA ARG A 23 -12.17 11.37 -8.14
C ARG A 23 -11.63 12.73 -8.55
N ALA A 24 -10.66 12.75 -9.47
CA ALA A 24 -10.11 13.97 -10.06
C ALA A 24 -10.52 14.04 -11.54
N THR A 25 -11.23 15.09 -11.93
CA THR A 25 -11.67 15.38 -13.31
C THR A 25 -11.03 16.67 -13.80
N GLY A 26 -11.31 17.07 -15.05
CA GLY A 26 -10.74 18.25 -15.70
C GLY A 26 -9.55 17.90 -16.59
N GLU A 27 -9.20 18.83 -17.49
CA GLU A 27 -8.15 18.59 -18.50
C GLU A 27 -6.75 18.52 -17.87
N ASP A 28 -6.51 19.28 -16.80
CA ASP A 28 -5.22 19.36 -16.11
C ASP A 28 -4.99 18.27 -15.06
N ARG A 29 -5.95 17.34 -14.82
CA ARG A 29 -5.87 16.33 -13.75
C ARG A 29 -4.59 15.50 -13.77
N LYS A 30 -4.13 15.08 -14.96
CA LYS A 30 -2.88 14.29 -15.09
C LYS A 30 -1.65 15.14 -14.79
N ARG A 31 -1.60 16.38 -15.27
CA ARG A 31 -0.51 17.32 -15.04
C ARG A 31 -0.38 17.64 -13.55
N LEU A 32 -1.48 17.96 -12.88
CA LEU A 32 -1.49 18.24 -11.45
C LEU A 32 -0.99 17.03 -10.64
N LEU A 33 -1.60 15.86 -10.85
CA LEU A 33 -1.21 14.65 -10.11
C LEU A 33 0.24 14.22 -10.42
N HIS A 34 0.72 14.46 -11.64
CA HIS A 34 2.11 14.25 -11.99
C HIS A 34 3.04 15.16 -11.19
N ALA A 35 2.72 16.44 -11.03
CA ALA A 35 3.51 17.37 -10.23
C ALA A 35 3.44 17.11 -8.71
N MET A 36 2.37 16.47 -8.24
CA MET A 36 2.12 16.25 -6.82
C MET A 36 2.58 14.87 -6.31
N THR A 37 2.86 13.91 -7.19
CA THR A 37 3.20 12.53 -6.81
C THR A 37 4.58 12.10 -7.33
N THR A 38 5.13 11.05 -6.74
CA THR A 38 6.47 10.54 -7.06
C THR A 38 6.53 9.73 -8.36
N ASN A 39 5.39 9.31 -8.94
CA ASN A 39 5.37 8.45 -10.12
C ASN A 39 4.83 9.16 -11.37
N HIS A 40 4.93 8.53 -12.54
CA HIS A 40 4.70 9.18 -13.85
C HIS A 40 3.22 9.14 -14.27
N VAL A 41 2.38 10.01 -13.69
CA VAL A 41 0.93 10.05 -13.93
C VAL A 41 0.58 10.57 -15.34
N GLU A 42 1.36 11.51 -15.87
CA GLU A 42 1.02 12.20 -17.13
C GLU A 42 0.92 11.26 -18.33
N GLN A 43 1.72 10.18 -18.34
CA GLN A 43 1.73 9.19 -19.42
C GLN A 43 0.71 8.06 -19.26
N MET A 44 -0.01 8.01 -18.13
CA MET A 44 -0.98 6.95 -17.89
C MET A 44 -2.05 6.88 -18.97
N GLN A 45 -2.33 5.67 -19.43
CA GLN A 45 -3.42 5.38 -20.35
C GLN A 45 -4.66 4.89 -19.61
N PRO A 46 -5.87 5.09 -20.17
CA PRO A 46 -7.06 4.48 -19.62
C PRO A 46 -6.87 2.97 -19.40
N GLY A 47 -7.24 2.49 -18.24
CA GLY A 47 -7.01 1.10 -17.85
C GLY A 47 -5.78 0.86 -16.99
N GLU A 48 -4.83 1.79 -16.93
CA GLU A 48 -3.63 1.63 -16.12
C GLU A 48 -3.84 2.02 -14.66
N THR A 49 -3.11 1.35 -13.78
CA THR A 49 -3.03 1.65 -12.34
C THR A 49 -1.57 1.81 -11.95
N LEU A 50 -1.24 2.80 -11.15
CA LEU A 50 0.09 2.97 -10.58
C LEU A 50 0.03 3.25 -9.07
N TYR A 51 1.11 2.94 -8.38
CA TYR A 51 1.34 3.28 -6.98
C TYR A 51 2.33 4.42 -6.86
N ALA A 52 2.07 5.39 -5.99
CA ALA A 52 2.89 6.57 -5.81
C ALA A 52 2.84 7.06 -4.35
N PHE A 53 3.72 8.02 -4.03
CA PHE A 53 3.68 8.77 -2.78
C PHE A 53 3.34 10.23 -3.04
N PHE A 54 2.61 10.84 -2.10
CA PHE A 54 2.60 12.27 -1.88
C PHE A 54 3.70 12.63 -0.89
N LEU A 55 4.49 13.64 -1.20
CA LEU A 55 5.57 14.12 -0.33
C LEU A 55 5.33 15.56 0.12
N ASN A 56 5.94 15.94 1.24
CA ASN A 56 6.12 17.34 1.57
C ASN A 56 7.44 17.88 0.97
N ALA A 57 7.68 19.19 1.12
CA ALA A 57 8.89 19.84 0.61
C ALA A 57 10.20 19.27 1.21
N GLN A 58 10.13 18.63 2.39
CA GLN A 58 11.24 17.95 3.05
C GLN A 58 11.40 16.49 2.61
N GLY A 59 10.67 16.04 1.57
CA GLY A 59 10.72 14.68 1.03
C GLY A 59 10.13 13.60 1.94
N ARG A 60 9.37 13.99 2.98
CA ARG A 60 8.68 13.05 3.86
C ARG A 60 7.37 12.59 3.22
N ILE A 61 7.03 11.34 3.45
CA ILE A 61 5.84 10.70 2.86
C ILE A 61 4.60 11.19 3.60
N LEU A 62 3.76 11.99 2.93
CA LEU A 62 2.47 12.45 3.48
C LEU A 62 1.40 11.37 3.40
N ALA A 63 1.37 10.63 2.31
CA ALA A 63 0.47 9.52 2.04
C ALA A 63 1.02 8.65 0.92
N ASP A 64 0.55 7.41 0.84
CA ASP A 64 0.63 6.61 -0.37
C ASP A 64 -0.71 6.66 -1.13
N VAL A 65 -0.66 6.30 -2.40
CA VAL A 65 -1.85 6.35 -3.26
C VAL A 65 -1.74 5.35 -4.39
N TRP A 66 -2.84 4.66 -4.66
CA TRP A 66 -3.06 3.96 -5.92
C TRP A 66 -3.86 4.88 -6.84
N ILE A 67 -3.35 5.13 -8.05
CA ILE A 67 -3.99 5.98 -9.05
C ILE A 67 -4.45 5.12 -10.21
N ARG A 68 -5.74 5.11 -10.47
CA ARG A 68 -6.35 4.47 -11.64
C ARG A 68 -6.69 5.52 -12.68
N CYS A 69 -6.22 5.34 -13.90
CA CYS A 69 -6.62 6.17 -15.04
C CYS A 69 -7.88 5.57 -15.67
N ALA A 70 -8.98 6.32 -15.64
CA ALA A 70 -10.18 6.08 -16.44
C ALA A 70 -10.17 7.01 -17.68
N GLU A 71 -11.17 6.87 -18.55
CA GLU A 71 -11.28 7.72 -19.75
C GLU A 71 -11.41 9.22 -19.42
N ASP A 72 -12.25 9.55 -18.46
CA ASP A 72 -12.66 10.92 -18.12
C ASP A 72 -12.13 11.41 -16.78
N HIS A 73 -11.55 10.54 -15.92
CA HIS A 73 -11.06 10.90 -14.61
C HIS A 73 -9.86 10.07 -14.15
N LEU A 74 -9.20 10.53 -13.08
CA LEU A 74 -8.31 9.71 -12.26
C LEU A 74 -9.03 9.38 -10.96
N LEU A 75 -9.01 8.11 -10.56
CA LEU A 75 -9.46 7.69 -9.24
C LEU A 75 -8.24 7.46 -8.35
N LEU A 76 -8.19 8.18 -7.24
CA LEU A 76 -7.16 8.05 -6.21
C LEU A 76 -7.72 7.21 -5.06
N ASP A 77 -7.06 6.11 -4.78
CA ASP A 77 -7.37 5.23 -3.66
C ASP A 77 -6.28 5.35 -2.60
N VAL A 78 -6.66 5.70 -1.39
CA VAL A 78 -5.77 5.98 -0.25
C VAL A 78 -6.24 5.24 1.00
N GLU A 79 -5.35 5.10 1.97
CA GLU A 79 -5.75 4.57 3.29
C GLU A 79 -6.82 5.46 3.94
N PRO A 80 -7.75 4.88 4.72
CA PRO A 80 -8.86 5.63 5.31
C PRO A 80 -8.43 6.88 6.06
N GLU A 81 -7.33 6.76 6.81
CA GLU A 81 -6.77 7.83 7.65
C GLU A 81 -6.20 8.99 6.83
N GLN A 82 -5.92 8.76 5.54
CA GLN A 82 -5.31 9.75 4.64
C GLN A 82 -6.33 10.46 3.75
N ARG A 83 -7.57 9.97 3.67
CA ARG A 83 -8.63 10.47 2.79
C ARG A 83 -8.74 12.01 2.82
N ARG A 84 -9.00 12.57 3.99
CA ARG A 84 -9.15 14.01 4.17
C ARG A 84 -7.86 14.77 3.89
N LYS A 85 -6.74 14.26 4.39
CA LYS A 85 -5.43 14.89 4.24
C LYS A 85 -5.01 15.00 2.78
N VAL A 86 -5.21 13.93 1.99
CA VAL A 86 -4.88 13.93 0.55
C VAL A 86 -5.80 14.89 -0.21
N TYR A 87 -7.10 14.89 0.10
CA TYR A 87 -8.05 15.82 -0.51
C TYR A 87 -7.63 17.28 -0.25
N GLU A 88 -7.45 17.67 1.01
CA GLU A 88 -7.04 19.03 1.39
C GLU A 88 -5.64 19.41 0.85
N HIS A 89 -4.75 18.42 0.73
CA HIS A 89 -3.42 18.64 0.16
C HIS A 89 -3.53 18.99 -1.32
N LEU A 90 -4.28 18.24 -2.11
CA LEU A 90 -4.47 18.51 -3.54
C LEU A 90 -5.25 19.80 -3.80
N ASP A 91 -6.35 20.02 -3.09
CA ASP A 91 -7.20 21.20 -3.21
C ASP A 91 -6.42 22.52 -3.05
N ARG A 92 -5.45 22.53 -2.15
CA ARG A 92 -4.56 23.69 -1.91
C ARG A 92 -3.72 24.08 -3.12
N TYR A 93 -3.40 23.13 -4.00
CA TYR A 93 -2.56 23.35 -5.19
C TYR A 93 -3.38 23.57 -6.46
N ILE A 94 -4.69 23.48 -6.41
CA ILE A 94 -5.60 23.82 -7.51
C ILE A 94 -5.86 25.32 -7.45
N ILE A 95 -5.11 26.11 -8.23
CA ILE A 95 -5.23 27.60 -8.24
C ILE A 95 -5.86 28.07 -9.55
N ALA A 96 -5.29 27.65 -10.70
CA ALA A 96 -5.74 28.04 -12.03
C ALA A 96 -5.85 26.81 -12.96
N ASP A 97 -5.68 25.62 -12.40
CA ASP A 97 -5.78 24.36 -13.13
C ASP A 97 -7.26 23.98 -13.33
N ASP A 98 -7.58 23.46 -14.52
CA ASP A 98 -8.88 22.83 -14.78
C ASP A 98 -8.89 21.45 -14.12
N VAL A 99 -9.11 21.43 -12.80
CA VAL A 99 -9.23 20.21 -12.00
C VAL A 99 -10.34 20.38 -10.98
N ALA A 100 -11.23 19.38 -10.91
CA ALA A 100 -12.22 19.27 -9.86
C ALA A 100 -11.99 17.96 -9.08
N LEU A 101 -12.01 18.05 -7.76
CA LEU A 101 -11.92 16.91 -6.85
C LEU A 101 -13.29 16.59 -6.27
N GLU A 102 -13.60 15.31 -6.22
CA GLU A 102 -14.80 14.81 -5.55
C GLU A 102 -14.44 13.61 -4.67
N ASP A 103 -14.82 13.67 -3.40
CA ASP A 103 -14.72 12.52 -2.53
C ASP A 103 -15.92 11.59 -2.76
N VAL A 104 -15.66 10.47 -3.43
CA VAL A 104 -16.66 9.49 -3.81
C VAL A 104 -16.70 8.28 -2.88
N THR A 105 -16.05 8.35 -1.73
CA THR A 105 -15.91 7.22 -0.79
C THR A 105 -17.27 6.66 -0.37
N GLU A 106 -18.19 7.52 0.05
CA GLU A 106 -19.52 7.09 0.52
C GLU A 106 -20.48 6.70 -0.61
N ALA A 107 -20.24 7.23 -1.82
CA ALA A 107 -21.05 6.92 -2.99
C ALA A 107 -20.64 5.60 -3.67
N THR A 108 -19.50 5.05 -3.30
CA THR A 108 -18.93 3.84 -3.91
C THR A 108 -18.57 2.80 -2.85
N ALA A 109 -18.37 1.56 -3.28
CA ALA A 109 -17.77 0.50 -2.49
C ALA A 109 -16.54 -0.05 -3.22
N GLU A 110 -15.55 -0.51 -2.47
CA GLU A 110 -14.36 -1.12 -3.03
C GLU A 110 -14.19 -2.54 -2.48
N ILE A 111 -13.99 -3.50 -3.38
CA ILE A 111 -13.80 -4.91 -3.06
C ILE A 111 -12.46 -5.34 -3.68
N ALA A 112 -11.56 -5.86 -2.86
CA ALA A 112 -10.34 -6.51 -3.31
C ALA A 112 -10.58 -8.00 -3.53
N VAL A 113 -10.01 -8.55 -4.61
CA VAL A 113 -9.99 -9.99 -4.89
C VAL A 113 -8.53 -10.38 -5.13
N GLU A 114 -8.01 -11.26 -4.28
CA GLU A 114 -6.59 -11.61 -4.29
C GLU A 114 -6.38 -13.11 -4.09
N GLY A 115 -5.22 -13.57 -4.54
CA GLY A 115 -4.78 -14.96 -4.48
C GLY A 115 -4.38 -15.50 -5.85
N PRO A 116 -3.69 -16.67 -5.89
CA PRO A 116 -3.17 -17.25 -7.14
C PRO A 116 -4.23 -17.53 -8.22
N GLN A 117 -5.50 -17.70 -7.83
CA GLN A 117 -6.61 -17.97 -8.74
C GLN A 117 -7.57 -16.76 -8.90
N SER A 118 -7.16 -15.57 -8.47
CA SER A 118 -7.99 -14.36 -8.53
C SER A 118 -8.46 -13.99 -9.93
N ASP A 119 -7.69 -14.34 -10.98
CA ASP A 119 -8.05 -14.05 -12.38
C ASP A 119 -9.34 -14.72 -12.84
N SER A 120 -9.74 -15.82 -12.22
CA SER A 120 -10.99 -16.53 -12.51
C SER A 120 -12.23 -15.90 -11.86
N ALA A 121 -12.05 -14.97 -10.94
CA ALA A 121 -13.16 -14.33 -10.25
C ALA A 121 -13.89 -13.32 -11.14
N PRO A 122 -15.21 -13.16 -10.96
CA PRO A 122 -15.98 -12.17 -11.72
C PRO A 122 -15.53 -10.75 -11.41
N ARG A 123 -15.61 -9.88 -12.43
CA ARG A 123 -15.22 -8.47 -12.33
C ARG A 123 -16.42 -7.57 -12.54
N PHE A 124 -16.50 -6.50 -11.73
CA PHE A 124 -17.60 -5.53 -11.75
C PHE A 124 -17.05 -4.11 -11.68
N GLY A 125 -17.75 -3.15 -12.29
CA GLY A 125 -17.44 -1.74 -12.21
C GLY A 125 -16.05 -1.37 -12.71
N LEU A 126 -15.39 -0.42 -12.03
CA LEU A 126 -14.05 0.03 -12.35
C LEU A 126 -13.02 -0.90 -11.70
N VAL A 127 -12.20 -1.56 -12.52
CA VAL A 127 -11.17 -2.50 -12.03
C VAL A 127 -9.81 -1.83 -11.92
N LEU A 128 -9.18 -1.92 -10.74
CA LEU A 128 -7.82 -1.50 -10.45
C LEU A 128 -6.92 -2.73 -10.39
N ALA A 129 -5.84 -2.75 -11.16
CA ALA A 129 -4.86 -3.82 -11.06
C ALA A 129 -4.05 -3.71 -9.77
N GLY A 130 -3.68 -4.86 -9.21
CA GLY A 130 -2.86 -4.97 -7.99
C GLY A 130 -3.67 -5.21 -6.72
N GLY A 131 -3.10 -6.06 -5.87
CA GLY A 131 -3.61 -6.41 -4.56
C GLY A 131 -3.03 -5.54 -3.44
N LEU A 132 -3.60 -5.65 -2.26
CA LEU A 132 -3.18 -4.97 -1.03
C LEU A 132 -2.31 -5.87 -0.14
N THR A 133 -2.38 -7.19 -0.33
CA THR A 133 -1.65 -8.18 0.47
C THR A 133 -0.34 -8.64 -0.16
N GLY A 134 -0.05 -8.20 -1.39
CA GLY A 134 1.09 -8.69 -2.17
C GLY A 134 0.83 -10.03 -2.89
N GLN A 135 -0.40 -10.53 -2.83
CA GLN A 135 -0.85 -11.62 -3.69
C GLN A 135 -1.28 -11.06 -5.07
N PRO A 136 -1.22 -11.87 -6.13
CA PRO A 136 -1.85 -11.51 -7.39
C PRO A 136 -3.32 -11.16 -7.19
N GLY A 137 -3.81 -10.13 -7.87
CA GLY A 137 -5.20 -9.75 -7.70
C GLY A 137 -5.56 -8.40 -8.31
N PHE A 138 -6.77 -7.98 -8.02
CA PHE A 138 -7.35 -6.72 -8.47
C PHE A 138 -8.33 -6.19 -7.44
N ARG A 139 -8.69 -4.92 -7.60
CA ARG A 139 -9.74 -4.27 -6.79
C ARG A 139 -10.84 -3.76 -7.72
N MET A 140 -12.05 -3.74 -7.24
CA MET A 140 -13.23 -3.29 -7.98
C MET A 140 -13.88 -2.15 -7.24
N VAL A 141 -14.17 -1.07 -7.95
CA VAL A 141 -14.96 0.05 -7.42
C VAL A 141 -16.31 0.05 -8.12
N VAL A 142 -17.36 -0.06 -7.33
CA VAL A 142 -18.76 -0.12 -7.78
C VAL A 142 -19.59 0.93 -7.04
N PRO A 143 -20.78 1.32 -7.53
CA PRO A 143 -21.74 2.10 -6.74
C PRO A 143 -22.01 1.44 -5.39
N ALA A 144 -22.12 2.23 -4.32
CA ALA A 144 -22.35 1.69 -2.97
C ALA A 144 -23.63 0.81 -2.89
N ALA A 145 -24.64 1.13 -3.69
CA ALA A 145 -25.89 0.36 -3.77
C ALA A 145 -25.67 -1.07 -4.33
N ASP A 146 -24.65 -1.28 -5.15
CA ASP A 146 -24.38 -2.56 -5.80
C ASP A 146 -23.50 -3.48 -4.95
N LYS A 147 -22.95 -2.99 -3.84
CA LYS A 147 -22.01 -3.74 -3.00
C LYS A 147 -22.52 -5.11 -2.59
N ALA A 148 -23.77 -5.19 -2.10
CA ALA A 148 -24.32 -6.44 -1.60
C ALA A 148 -24.42 -7.51 -2.71
N SER A 149 -24.88 -7.12 -3.90
CA SER A 149 -25.00 -8.02 -5.06
C SER A 149 -23.64 -8.50 -5.57
N VAL A 150 -22.62 -7.65 -5.54
CA VAL A 150 -21.24 -8.01 -5.91
C VAL A 150 -20.66 -9.02 -4.94
N LEU A 151 -20.80 -8.80 -3.63
CA LEU A 151 -20.34 -9.75 -2.62
C LEU A 151 -21.03 -11.11 -2.72
N GLU A 152 -22.34 -11.12 -3.00
CA GLU A 152 -23.10 -12.35 -3.23
C GLU A 152 -22.60 -13.09 -4.50
N ALA A 153 -22.37 -12.36 -5.59
CA ALA A 153 -21.85 -12.94 -6.83
C ALA A 153 -20.44 -13.56 -6.64
N LEU A 154 -19.58 -12.93 -5.84
CA LEU A 154 -18.27 -13.48 -5.50
C LEU A 154 -18.40 -14.78 -4.71
N ARG A 155 -19.26 -14.81 -3.68
CA ARG A 155 -19.54 -16.05 -2.91
C ARG A 155 -20.12 -17.15 -3.78
N ALA A 156 -21.05 -16.83 -4.67
CA ALA A 156 -21.65 -17.77 -5.61
C ALA A 156 -20.62 -18.34 -6.60
N ALA A 157 -19.59 -17.55 -6.95
CA ALA A 157 -18.46 -17.98 -7.77
C ALA A 157 -17.40 -18.80 -6.98
N GLY A 158 -17.62 -19.05 -5.69
CA GLY A 158 -16.71 -19.82 -4.85
C GLY A 158 -15.51 -19.03 -4.30
N VAL A 159 -15.52 -17.69 -4.44
CA VAL A 159 -14.49 -16.84 -3.87
C VAL A 159 -14.74 -16.72 -2.36
N VAL A 160 -13.74 -17.00 -1.54
CA VAL A 160 -13.86 -17.02 -0.08
C VAL A 160 -13.70 -15.60 0.48
N GLU A 161 -14.48 -15.26 1.48
CA GLU A 161 -14.30 -13.98 2.20
C GLU A 161 -13.11 -14.08 3.19
N ALA A 162 -12.16 -13.14 3.10
CA ALA A 162 -11.07 -13.05 4.04
C ALA A 162 -11.32 -11.89 5.03
N SER A 163 -11.07 -12.17 6.31
CA SER A 163 -11.13 -11.14 7.37
C SER A 163 -9.97 -10.14 7.26
N PRO A 164 -10.10 -8.94 7.85
CA PRO A 164 -8.99 -7.98 7.92
C PRO A 164 -7.72 -8.55 8.57
N GLU A 165 -7.85 -9.39 9.59
CA GLU A 165 -6.72 -10.03 10.27
C GLU A 165 -6.03 -11.06 9.37
N GLU A 166 -6.78 -11.86 8.62
CA GLU A 166 -6.23 -12.81 7.65
C GLU A 166 -5.48 -12.08 6.53
N ALA A 167 -6.07 -11.02 5.98
CA ALA A 167 -5.44 -10.18 4.98
C ALA A 167 -4.17 -9.49 5.52
N ARG A 168 -4.23 -8.95 6.75
CA ARG A 168 -3.07 -8.35 7.43
C ARG A 168 -1.95 -9.36 7.61
N THR A 169 -2.27 -10.59 7.99
CA THR A 169 -1.27 -11.65 8.14
C THR A 169 -0.57 -11.94 6.82
N VAL A 170 -1.32 -12.14 5.73
CA VAL A 170 -0.74 -12.40 4.39
C VAL A 170 0.08 -11.20 3.90
N ARG A 171 -0.37 -9.96 4.14
CA ARG A 171 0.37 -8.74 3.80
C ARG A 171 1.74 -8.71 4.48
N ILE A 172 1.81 -8.99 5.78
CA ILE A 172 3.06 -9.00 6.54
C ILE A 172 3.96 -10.16 6.10
N GLU A 173 3.40 -11.33 5.83
CA GLU A 173 4.14 -12.47 5.27
C GLU A 173 4.82 -12.12 3.94
N ASN A 174 4.14 -11.36 3.10
CA ASN A 174 4.63 -10.91 1.80
C ASN A 174 5.51 -9.64 1.89
N GLY A 175 5.74 -9.11 3.07
CA GLY A 175 6.61 -7.95 3.27
C GLY A 175 6.04 -6.64 2.70
N VAL A 176 4.73 -6.55 2.47
CA VAL A 176 4.08 -5.36 1.93
C VAL A 176 3.79 -4.37 3.07
N PRO A 177 4.35 -3.16 3.06
CA PRO A 177 4.08 -2.17 4.08
C PRO A 177 2.72 -1.49 3.86
N ARG A 178 2.10 -1.04 4.97
CA ARG A 178 0.88 -0.24 4.96
C ARG A 178 1.17 1.15 5.51
N TYR A 179 0.63 2.19 4.86
CA TYR A 179 0.68 3.54 5.43
C TYR A 179 -0.16 3.61 6.71
N GLY A 180 0.36 4.33 7.71
CA GLY A 180 -0.23 4.40 9.06
C GLY A 180 0.25 3.30 10.01
N GLU A 181 0.77 2.19 9.49
CA GLU A 181 1.35 1.10 10.30
C GLU A 181 2.87 1.02 10.10
N ASP A 182 3.33 0.82 8.86
CA ASP A 182 4.75 0.62 8.53
C ASP A 182 5.37 1.87 7.91
N ILE A 183 4.59 2.67 7.22
CA ILE A 183 5.01 3.92 6.58
C ILE A 183 4.24 5.08 7.23
N THR A 184 4.95 6.15 7.58
CA THR A 184 4.39 7.37 8.16
C THR A 184 5.17 8.58 7.66
N GLU A 185 4.76 9.78 8.07
CA GLU A 185 5.50 11.03 7.80
C GLU A 185 6.93 11.07 8.38
N ALA A 186 7.27 10.14 9.27
CA ALA A 186 8.62 10.02 9.80
C ALA A 186 9.61 9.39 8.80
N HIS A 187 9.14 8.93 7.63
CA HIS A 187 9.94 8.16 6.69
C HIS A 187 10.22 8.92 5.39
N LEU A 188 11.39 8.63 4.82
CA LEU A 188 11.77 8.99 3.45
C LEU A 188 11.47 7.82 2.51
N VAL A 189 11.26 8.10 1.24
CA VAL A 189 10.95 7.08 0.22
C VAL A 189 11.95 5.93 0.21
N HIS A 190 13.27 6.23 0.23
CA HIS A 190 14.33 5.23 0.18
C HIS A 190 14.39 4.33 1.44
N GLU A 191 13.87 4.83 2.58
CA GLU A 191 13.80 4.02 3.80
C GLU A 191 12.77 2.90 3.66
N THR A 192 11.68 3.13 2.91
CA THR A 192 10.58 2.16 2.74
C THR A 192 10.89 1.02 1.79
N GLN A 193 11.91 1.16 0.96
CA GLN A 193 12.26 0.25 -0.13
C GLN A 193 11.17 0.09 -1.22
N GLN A 194 10.10 0.91 -1.19
CA GLN A 194 9.02 0.90 -2.20
C GLN A 194 9.43 1.75 -3.42
N LEU A 195 10.57 1.43 -4.05
CA LEU A 195 11.12 2.25 -5.13
C LEU A 195 10.32 2.17 -6.42
N HIS A 196 9.46 1.18 -6.59
CA HIS A 196 8.50 1.11 -7.69
C HIS A 196 7.43 2.23 -7.65
N ALA A 197 7.24 2.87 -6.47
CA ALA A 197 6.41 4.05 -6.32
C ALA A 197 7.05 5.33 -6.87
N VAL A 198 8.30 5.28 -7.37
CA VAL A 198 9.05 6.45 -7.81
C VAL A 198 9.51 6.29 -9.24
N HIS A 199 9.19 7.26 -10.08
CA HIS A 199 9.75 7.35 -11.42
C HIS A 199 10.89 8.36 -11.43
N PHE A 200 12.15 7.88 -11.43
CA PHE A 200 13.34 8.73 -11.28
C PHE A 200 13.67 9.62 -12.48
N ASN A 201 13.05 9.41 -13.63
CA ASN A 201 13.27 10.18 -14.85
C ASN A 201 12.04 11.00 -15.28
N LYS A 202 11.06 11.17 -14.40
CA LYS A 202 9.94 12.09 -14.64
C LYS A 202 10.36 13.54 -14.37
N GLY A 203 9.54 14.51 -14.78
CA GLY A 203 9.72 15.93 -14.49
C GLY A 203 9.64 16.26 -12.99
N CYS A 204 9.60 17.55 -12.67
CA CYS A 204 9.59 18.03 -11.29
C CYS A 204 8.32 17.61 -10.54
N TYR A 205 8.50 17.29 -9.26
CA TYR A 205 7.41 17.03 -8.32
C TYR A 205 7.78 17.51 -6.91
N LEU A 206 6.77 17.72 -6.08
CA LEU A 206 6.97 18.19 -4.71
C LEU A 206 7.84 17.20 -3.90
N GLY A 207 8.91 17.69 -3.28
CA GLY A 207 9.84 16.88 -2.47
C GLY A 207 10.95 16.16 -3.25
N GLN A 208 10.99 16.29 -4.58
CA GLN A 208 11.97 15.62 -5.45
C GLN A 208 13.42 15.88 -5.06
N GLU A 209 13.77 17.09 -4.66
CA GLU A 209 15.16 17.45 -4.32
C GLU A 209 15.76 16.50 -3.27
N ILE A 210 14.98 16.18 -2.25
CA ILE A 210 15.43 15.28 -1.18
C ILE A 210 15.56 13.85 -1.68
N VAL A 211 14.60 13.38 -2.49
CA VAL A 211 14.61 12.04 -3.09
C VAL A 211 15.87 11.86 -3.94
N GLU A 212 16.18 12.80 -4.84
CA GLU A 212 17.37 12.76 -5.68
C GLU A 212 18.68 12.91 -4.89
N ARG A 213 18.69 13.75 -3.86
CA ARG A 213 19.87 13.89 -2.98
C ARG A 213 20.19 12.60 -2.23
N VAL A 214 19.18 11.92 -1.69
CA VAL A 214 19.37 10.62 -1.03
C VAL A 214 19.82 9.57 -2.03
N ARG A 215 19.25 9.54 -3.22
CA ARG A 215 19.68 8.66 -4.32
C ARG A 215 21.15 8.87 -4.69
N ALA A 216 21.53 10.12 -4.92
CA ALA A 216 22.90 10.47 -5.33
C ALA A 216 23.96 10.17 -4.25
N ARG A 217 23.65 10.36 -2.98
CA ARG A 217 24.56 10.09 -1.86
C ARG A 217 24.61 8.62 -1.47
N GLY A 218 23.60 7.82 -1.81
CA GLY A 218 23.51 6.40 -1.46
C GLY A 218 23.38 6.11 0.04
N GLN A 219 23.28 7.15 0.89
CA GLN A 219 23.26 6.99 2.34
C GLN A 219 21.82 6.96 2.85
N VAL A 220 21.36 5.76 3.15
CA VAL A 220 20.11 5.53 3.86
C VAL A 220 20.44 4.89 5.21
N HIS A 221 20.18 5.61 6.30
CA HIS A 221 20.58 5.17 7.64
C HIS A 221 19.82 3.95 8.16
N ARG A 222 18.59 3.76 7.72
CA ARG A 222 17.73 2.63 8.08
C ARG A 222 16.84 2.28 6.89
N LYS A 223 16.48 1.02 6.76
CA LYS A 223 15.55 0.54 5.73
C LYS A 223 14.53 -0.41 6.32
N LEU A 224 13.36 -0.48 5.72
CA LEU A 224 12.32 -1.43 6.07
C LEU A 224 12.70 -2.82 5.55
N TYR A 225 12.67 -3.82 6.44
CA TYR A 225 12.98 -5.21 6.09
C TYR A 225 11.92 -6.16 6.62
N PRO A 226 11.56 -7.20 5.85
CA PRO A 226 10.77 -8.29 6.35
C PRO A 226 11.65 -9.23 7.19
N LEU A 227 11.10 -9.64 8.34
CA LEU A 227 11.75 -10.54 9.29
C LEU A 227 10.95 -11.81 9.50
N ARG A 228 11.65 -12.89 9.78
CA ARG A 228 11.18 -14.09 10.44
C ARG A 228 11.72 -14.09 11.86
N ILE A 229 10.85 -14.28 12.86
CA ILE A 229 11.23 -14.32 14.27
C ILE A 229 10.83 -15.69 14.83
N GLU A 230 11.73 -16.36 15.50
CA GLU A 230 11.53 -17.70 16.08
C GLU A 230 10.77 -17.62 17.40
N THR A 231 9.51 -17.20 17.32
CA THR A 231 8.58 -17.12 18.44
C THR A 231 7.16 -17.39 17.95
N THR A 232 6.26 -17.72 18.87
CA THR A 232 4.83 -17.90 18.59
C THR A 232 4.00 -16.65 18.89
N LEU A 233 4.54 -15.72 19.70
CA LEU A 233 3.84 -14.50 20.08
C LEU A 233 4.36 -13.30 19.26
N PRO A 234 3.51 -12.66 18.44
CA PRO A 234 3.91 -11.48 17.68
C PRO A 234 4.29 -10.32 18.62
N PRO A 235 5.49 -9.74 18.47
CA PRO A 235 5.88 -8.56 19.23
C PRO A 235 5.00 -7.36 18.84
N PRO A 236 4.75 -6.43 19.76
CA PRO A 236 4.01 -5.20 19.46
C PRO A 236 4.82 -4.27 18.54
N ALA A 237 4.11 -3.35 17.87
CA ALA A 237 4.77 -2.24 17.17
C ALA A 237 5.60 -1.41 18.17
N GLY A 238 6.79 -0.97 17.73
CA GLY A 238 7.76 -0.28 18.59
C GLY A 238 8.69 -1.20 19.37
N GLU A 239 8.50 -2.54 19.36
CA GLU A 239 9.43 -3.49 19.97
C GLU A 239 10.82 -3.36 19.33
N LYS A 240 11.87 -3.37 20.16
CA LYS A 240 13.24 -3.18 19.72
C LYS A 240 13.80 -4.41 19.04
N VAL A 241 14.54 -4.19 17.96
CA VAL A 241 15.37 -5.19 17.29
C VAL A 241 16.81 -4.96 17.70
N PHE A 242 17.50 -6.00 18.13
CA PHE A 242 18.92 -5.95 18.50
C PHE A 242 19.79 -6.69 17.46
N SER A 243 21.02 -6.20 17.28
CA SER A 243 22.06 -6.83 16.48
C SER A 243 23.29 -7.00 17.34
N GLY A 244 23.64 -8.24 17.67
CA GLY A 244 24.78 -8.52 18.55
C GLY A 244 24.71 -7.85 19.92
N GLY A 245 23.51 -7.59 20.44
CA GLY A 245 23.25 -6.94 21.74
C GLY A 245 23.09 -5.41 21.68
N GLU A 246 23.32 -4.78 20.53
CA GLU A 246 23.06 -3.35 20.34
C GLU A 246 21.73 -3.10 19.63
N GLU A 247 21.03 -2.01 19.96
CA GLU A 247 19.80 -1.62 19.30
C GLU A 247 20.05 -1.36 17.81
N ALA A 248 19.40 -2.16 16.95
CA ALA A 248 19.52 -2.11 15.50
C ALA A 248 18.30 -1.46 14.83
N GLY A 249 17.13 -1.43 15.48
CA GLY A 249 15.92 -0.89 14.92
C GLY A 249 14.67 -1.20 15.70
N VAL A 250 13.52 -1.09 15.02
CA VAL A 250 12.20 -1.28 15.65
C VAL A 250 11.25 -2.04 14.72
N ILE A 251 10.39 -2.88 15.32
CA ILE A 251 9.27 -3.53 14.64
C ILE A 251 8.19 -2.49 14.34
N THR A 252 7.62 -2.53 13.14
CA THR A 252 6.45 -1.72 12.77
C THR A 252 5.17 -2.54 12.78
N SER A 253 5.22 -3.75 12.24
CA SER A 253 4.11 -4.70 12.24
C SER A 253 4.61 -6.13 12.41
N ALA A 254 3.80 -6.98 13.05
CA ALA A 254 4.07 -8.40 13.19
C ALA A 254 2.77 -9.20 13.19
N ALA A 255 2.85 -10.45 12.71
CA ALA A 255 1.77 -11.42 12.75
C ALA A 255 2.33 -12.84 12.86
N TRP A 256 1.57 -13.73 13.50
CA TRP A 256 1.83 -15.16 13.45
C TRP A 256 1.50 -15.70 12.05
N SER A 257 2.42 -16.42 11.46
CA SER A 257 2.26 -17.08 10.16
C SER A 257 1.91 -18.57 10.36
N PRO A 258 0.66 -18.98 10.17
CA PRO A 258 0.27 -20.38 10.28
C PRO A 258 1.02 -21.29 9.29
N ALA A 259 1.24 -20.81 8.08
CA ALA A 259 1.91 -21.58 7.04
C ALA A 259 3.40 -21.79 7.29
N GLN A 260 4.06 -20.91 8.04
CA GLN A 260 5.50 -20.96 8.29
C GLN A 260 5.87 -21.37 9.72
N GLY A 261 4.88 -21.47 10.63
CA GLY A 261 5.08 -21.84 12.02
C GLY A 261 6.00 -20.87 12.79
N CYS A 262 5.98 -19.60 12.43
CA CYS A 262 6.80 -18.56 13.06
C CYS A 262 6.12 -17.19 12.97
N VAL A 263 6.65 -16.19 13.66
CA VAL A 263 6.21 -14.82 13.50
C VAL A 263 6.89 -14.20 12.28
N ARG A 264 6.10 -13.53 11.44
CA ARG A 264 6.57 -12.63 10.38
C ARG A 264 6.39 -11.18 10.83
N ALA A 265 7.34 -10.32 10.50
CA ALA A 265 7.31 -8.92 10.91
C ALA A 265 7.92 -8.01 9.85
N LEU A 266 7.59 -6.71 9.92
CA LEU A 266 8.30 -5.64 9.24
C LEU A 266 9.04 -4.79 10.28
N ALA A 267 10.26 -4.37 9.97
CA ALA A 267 11.09 -3.58 10.87
C ALA A 267 11.99 -2.60 10.13
N TYR A 268 12.16 -1.39 10.66
CA TYR A 268 13.23 -0.49 10.20
C TYR A 268 14.53 -0.84 10.90
N LEU A 269 15.55 -1.20 10.12
CA LEU A 269 16.84 -1.65 10.64
C LEU A 269 18.00 -0.80 10.10
N ARG A 270 19.00 -0.61 10.97
CA ARG A 270 20.30 0.05 10.67
C ARG A 270 21.44 -0.95 10.53
N LYS A 271 21.34 -2.10 11.22
CA LYS A 271 22.29 -3.22 11.22
C LYS A 271 21.52 -4.50 10.95
N LEU A 272 22.13 -5.46 10.27
CA LEU A 272 21.44 -6.67 9.76
C LEU A 272 22.04 -7.99 10.30
N ASP A 273 23.01 -7.90 11.19
CA ASP A 273 23.78 -9.06 11.65
C ASP A 273 23.23 -9.59 12.99
N ARG A 274 23.12 -10.92 13.14
CA ARG A 274 22.69 -11.57 14.39
C ARG A 274 21.53 -10.89 15.08
N LEU A 275 20.40 -10.82 14.36
CA LEU A 275 19.20 -10.13 14.83
C LEU A 275 18.49 -10.91 15.90
N SER A 276 17.93 -10.20 16.87
CA SER A 276 17.01 -10.75 17.89
C SER A 276 15.92 -9.75 18.26
N VAL A 277 14.76 -10.26 18.66
CA VAL A 277 13.59 -9.47 19.09
C VAL A 277 13.05 -10.11 20.35
N ALA A 278 12.93 -9.36 21.46
CA ALA A 278 12.47 -9.87 22.75
C ALA A 278 13.19 -11.16 23.19
N GLY A 279 14.48 -11.29 22.87
CA GLY A 279 15.29 -12.49 23.19
C GLY A 279 15.18 -13.64 22.19
N ALA A 280 14.23 -13.62 21.25
CA ALA A 280 14.08 -14.62 20.20
C ALA A 280 15.00 -14.32 19.01
N PRO A 281 15.63 -15.32 18.38
CA PRO A 281 16.39 -15.14 17.13
C PRO A 281 15.50 -14.60 16.01
N ALA A 282 16.05 -13.69 15.21
CA ALA A 282 15.38 -13.14 14.05
C ALA A 282 16.29 -13.17 12.81
N GLN A 283 15.69 -13.34 11.65
CA GLN A 283 16.40 -13.45 10.38
C GLN A 283 15.70 -12.58 9.32
N LEU A 284 16.51 -12.00 8.41
CA LEU A 284 15.97 -11.35 7.22
C LEU A 284 15.31 -12.38 6.31
N VAL A 285 14.19 -11.98 5.74
CA VAL A 285 13.55 -12.75 4.67
C VAL A 285 14.01 -12.16 3.34
N GLN A 286 14.67 -12.97 2.53
CA GLN A 286 14.99 -12.61 1.15
C GLN A 286 13.75 -12.87 0.27
N HIS A 287 13.39 -11.91 -0.55
CA HIS A 287 12.35 -12.04 -1.58
C HIS A 287 12.95 -12.55 -2.88
#